data_5054bd592b7dc4c15d9ea98d3606ed28
#
_entry.id   5054bd592b7dc4c15d9ea98d3606ed28
#
_cell.length_a   1.000
_cell.length_b   1.000
_cell.length_c   1.000
_cell.angle_alpha   90.00
_cell.angle_beta   90.00
_cell.angle_gamma   90.00
#
_symmetry.space_group_name_H-M   'P 1'
#
loop_
_entity.id
_entity.type
_entity.pdbx_description
1 polymer ?
#
loop_
_entity_poly.entity_id
_entity_poly.type
_entity_poly.pdbx_seq_one_letter_code
_entity_poly.pdbx_strand_id
1 'polypeptide(L)'
;MKRLWTVFAITLLALTAAGPVLAQGDPFTGTWKLDVAKSKYDPGPAPQSQMRTWDASGQVTIEGVNAAGKPAKYGYTLKDDGKDYPTMGAIPNGAQTVAVKRLSPNKIEANFTRDGKHAETATFSVSKDGKVLNILAKGTSPTDGKPFTNMTVWEKQ
;
A
#
# COMPACT_ATOMS: atom_id res chain seq x y z
N MET A 1 -61.10 -2.02 53.66
CA MET A 1 -59.70 -1.62 53.67
C MET A 1 -59.05 -2.29 52.44
N LYS A 2 -58.83 -1.51 51.37
CA LYS A 2 -58.17 -1.99 50.16
C LYS A 2 -56.80 -1.36 50.06
N ARG A 3 -55.72 -2.19 50.12
CA ARG A 3 -54.32 -1.75 49.98
C ARG A 3 -53.97 -1.74 48.48
N LEU A 4 -53.73 -0.54 47.93
CA LEU A 4 -53.10 -0.37 46.61
C LEU A 4 -51.58 -0.63 46.72
N TRP A 5 -51.10 -1.56 45.93
CA TRP A 5 -49.66 -1.74 45.69
C TRP A 5 -49.28 -1.05 44.41
N THR A 6 -48.52 0.01 44.53
CA THR A 6 -47.93 0.76 43.41
C THR A 6 -46.63 0.09 43.04
N VAL A 7 -46.58 -0.54 41.85
CA VAL A 7 -45.33 -1.11 41.27
C VAL A 7 -44.60 -0.01 40.55
N PHE A 8 -43.44 0.38 41.09
CA PHE A 8 -42.50 1.29 40.40
C PHE A 8 -41.66 0.48 39.40
N ALA A 9 -41.92 0.64 38.10
CA ALA A 9 -41.08 0.10 37.05
C ALA A 9 -39.89 1.05 36.83
N ILE A 10 -38.70 0.64 37.29
CA ILE A 10 -37.44 1.35 36.97
C ILE A 10 -36.98 0.93 35.59
N THR A 11 -37.18 1.80 34.64
CA THR A 11 -36.63 1.62 33.25
C THR A 11 -35.16 2.02 33.26
N LEU A 12 -34.28 1.04 33.24
CA LEU A 12 -32.82 1.26 33.13
C LEU A 12 -32.47 1.61 31.69
N LEU A 13 -32.24 2.91 31.43
CA LEU A 13 -31.82 3.41 30.13
C LEU A 13 -30.31 3.13 29.99
N ALA A 14 -29.94 2.08 29.25
CA ALA A 14 -28.56 1.77 28.92
C ALA A 14 -28.05 2.81 27.89
N LEU A 15 -27.27 3.77 28.35
CA LEU A 15 -26.56 4.75 27.52
C LEU A 15 -25.35 4.05 26.88
N THR A 16 -25.47 3.57 25.65
CA THR A 16 -24.33 3.06 24.89
C THR A 16 -23.48 4.26 24.47
N ALA A 17 -22.38 4.49 25.16
CA ALA A 17 -21.37 5.44 24.74
C ALA A 17 -20.68 4.90 23.46
N ALA A 18 -21.17 5.30 22.29
CA ALA A 18 -20.42 5.20 21.05
C ALA A 18 -19.25 6.19 21.16
N GLY A 19 -18.09 5.70 21.55
CA GLY A 19 -16.85 6.49 21.51
C GLY A 19 -16.58 6.94 20.08
N PRO A 20 -15.90 8.10 19.87
CA PRO A 20 -15.54 8.56 18.55
C PRO A 20 -14.67 7.50 17.87
N VAL A 21 -15.16 6.89 16.82
CA VAL A 21 -14.34 6.13 15.88
C VAL A 21 -13.44 7.16 15.20
N LEU A 22 -12.23 7.33 15.72
CA LEU A 22 -11.21 8.10 15.01
C LEU A 22 -11.07 7.44 13.63
N ALA A 23 -11.39 8.17 12.58
CA ALA A 23 -11.17 7.73 11.21
C ALA A 23 -9.67 7.45 11.09
N GLN A 24 -9.30 6.19 11.15
CA GLN A 24 -7.94 5.77 10.90
C GLN A 24 -7.61 6.18 9.46
N GLY A 25 -6.60 7.06 9.28
CA GLY A 25 -6.14 7.45 7.95
C GLY A 25 -5.78 6.23 7.11
N ASP A 26 -5.64 6.41 5.80
CA ASP A 26 -5.28 5.30 4.90
C ASP A 26 -3.99 4.62 5.43
N PRO A 27 -4.00 3.31 5.71
CA PRO A 27 -2.87 2.60 6.33
C PRO A 27 -1.60 2.65 5.49
N PHE A 28 -1.72 2.91 4.19
CA PHE A 28 -0.58 3.03 3.28
C PHE A 28 0.18 4.35 3.45
N THR A 29 -0.49 5.42 3.90
CA THR A 29 0.11 6.75 4.07
C THR A 29 1.26 6.73 5.07
N GLY A 30 2.36 7.39 4.71
CA GLY A 30 3.55 7.55 5.55
C GLY A 30 4.84 7.30 4.81
N THR A 31 5.92 7.20 5.57
CA THR A 31 7.27 6.91 5.07
C THR A 31 7.64 5.47 5.41
N TRP A 32 8.19 4.76 4.45
CA TRP A 32 8.51 3.35 4.53
C TRP A 32 9.96 3.12 4.08
N LYS A 33 10.72 2.39 4.86
CA LYS A 33 12.11 2.01 4.54
C LYS A 33 12.14 0.56 4.09
N LEU A 34 12.80 0.28 2.95
CA LEU A 34 13.00 -1.06 2.44
C LEU A 34 13.92 -1.84 3.40
N ASP A 35 13.44 -3.00 3.86
CA ASP A 35 14.27 -4.02 4.49
C ASP A 35 14.80 -4.96 3.40
N VAL A 36 16.01 -4.69 2.95
CA VAL A 36 16.64 -5.48 1.87
C VAL A 36 16.88 -6.92 2.30
N ALA A 37 17.20 -7.16 3.57
CA ALA A 37 17.52 -8.49 4.10
C ALA A 37 16.27 -9.39 4.15
N LYS A 38 15.09 -8.81 4.38
CA LYS A 38 13.81 -9.55 4.38
C LYS A 38 13.15 -9.61 3.01
N SER A 39 13.70 -8.91 2.01
CA SER A 39 13.15 -8.84 0.65
C SER A 39 13.79 -9.88 -0.26
N LYS A 40 13.03 -10.35 -1.25
CA LYS A 40 13.50 -11.30 -2.27
C LYS A 40 13.24 -10.73 -3.66
N TYR A 41 14.24 -10.79 -4.51
CA TYR A 41 14.20 -10.37 -5.91
C TYR A 41 14.55 -11.55 -6.81
N ASP A 42 13.70 -11.85 -7.78
CA ASP A 42 13.90 -12.97 -8.70
C ASP A 42 13.49 -12.55 -10.12
N PRO A 43 14.44 -12.43 -11.07
CA PRO A 43 15.88 -12.45 -10.83
C PRO A 43 16.34 -11.15 -10.16
N GLY A 44 17.36 -11.24 -9.27
CA GLY A 44 18.03 -10.07 -8.70
C GLY A 44 18.77 -9.23 -9.75
N PRO A 45 19.58 -8.26 -9.32
CA PRO A 45 19.92 -7.94 -7.93
C PRO A 45 18.92 -6.98 -7.25
N ALA A 46 18.95 -7.01 -5.92
CA ALA A 46 18.21 -6.06 -5.09
C ALA A 46 18.82 -4.66 -5.13
N PRO A 47 18.05 -3.57 -4.93
CA PRO A 47 18.60 -2.24 -4.68
C PRO A 47 19.35 -2.24 -3.34
N GLN A 48 20.32 -1.31 -3.21
CA GLN A 48 21.10 -1.21 -1.96
C GLN A 48 20.28 -0.55 -0.83
N SER A 49 19.43 0.42 -1.17
CA SER A 49 18.51 1.06 -0.22
C SER A 49 17.36 1.73 -0.96
N GLN A 50 16.20 1.82 -0.31
CA GLN A 50 15.07 2.61 -0.80
C GLN A 50 14.25 3.15 0.36
N MET A 51 13.76 4.39 0.19
CA MET A 51 12.71 5.00 0.98
C MET A 51 11.51 5.23 0.09
N ARG A 52 10.32 4.97 0.60
CA ARG A 52 9.04 5.19 -0.06
C ARG A 52 8.23 6.15 0.78
N THR A 53 7.83 7.28 0.22
CA THR A 53 6.87 8.19 0.84
C THR A 53 5.55 8.08 0.10
N TRP A 54 4.47 7.91 0.85
CA TRP A 54 3.11 7.82 0.33
C TRP A 54 2.26 8.87 1.03
N ASP A 55 1.83 9.87 0.30
CA ASP A 55 1.05 10.97 0.85
C ASP A 55 -0.48 10.70 0.82
N ALA A 56 -1.24 11.58 1.46
CA ALA A 56 -2.70 11.47 1.54
C ALA A 56 -3.41 11.65 0.19
N SER A 57 -2.74 12.18 -0.85
CA SER A 57 -3.28 12.30 -2.20
C SER A 57 -3.15 11.01 -3.02
N GLY A 58 -2.44 10.00 -2.47
CA GLY A 58 -2.10 8.77 -3.15
C GLY A 58 -0.81 8.86 -3.97
N GLN A 59 -0.09 9.98 -3.87
CA GLN A 59 1.21 10.09 -4.54
C GLN A 59 2.27 9.30 -3.80
N VAL A 60 2.99 8.46 -4.53
CA VAL A 60 4.11 7.65 -4.02
C VAL A 60 5.40 8.13 -4.67
N THR A 61 6.39 8.44 -3.85
CA THR A 61 7.76 8.73 -4.28
C THR A 61 8.71 7.70 -3.71
N ILE A 62 9.58 7.15 -4.53
CA ILE A 62 10.62 6.20 -4.14
C ILE A 62 11.98 6.85 -4.43
N GLU A 63 12.84 6.90 -3.43
CA GLU A 63 14.20 7.42 -3.52
C GLU A 63 15.17 6.42 -2.89
N GLY A 64 16.38 6.33 -3.41
CA GLY A 64 17.40 5.45 -2.83
C GLY A 64 18.58 5.20 -3.75
N VAL A 65 19.23 4.07 -3.54
CA VAL A 65 20.37 3.60 -4.31
C VAL A 65 20.00 2.28 -4.98
N ASN A 66 20.10 2.25 -6.30
CA ASN A 66 19.79 1.05 -7.07
C ASN A 66 20.87 -0.05 -6.91
N ALA A 67 20.67 -1.20 -7.53
CA ALA A 67 21.61 -2.32 -7.46
C ALA A 67 23.01 -1.99 -8.00
N ALA A 68 23.12 -1.05 -8.95
CA ALA A 68 24.38 -0.60 -9.53
C ALA A 68 25.09 0.48 -8.68
N GLY A 69 24.58 0.81 -7.49
CA GLY A 69 25.16 1.84 -6.62
C GLY A 69 24.85 3.29 -7.05
N LYS A 70 23.91 3.50 -7.98
CA LYS A 70 23.55 4.82 -8.48
C LYS A 70 22.27 5.34 -7.78
N PRO A 71 22.18 6.66 -7.53
CA PRO A 71 20.92 7.26 -7.06
C PRO A 71 19.75 6.92 -7.98
N ALA A 72 18.61 6.62 -7.41
CA ALA A 72 17.36 6.39 -8.11
C ALA A 72 16.24 7.19 -7.46
N LYS A 73 15.41 7.83 -8.30
CA LYS A 73 14.21 8.54 -7.88
C LYS A 73 13.13 8.34 -8.93
N TYR A 74 11.99 7.85 -8.49
CA TYR A 74 10.80 7.65 -9.35
C TYR A 74 9.53 7.65 -8.49
N GLY A 75 8.39 7.69 -9.15
CA GLY A 75 7.14 7.71 -8.43
C GLY A 75 5.94 7.38 -9.31
N TYR A 76 4.79 7.35 -8.68
CA TYR A 76 3.50 7.11 -9.33
C TYR A 76 2.36 7.49 -8.39
N THR A 77 1.15 7.63 -8.94
CA THR A 77 -0.05 7.92 -8.16
C THR A 77 -0.88 6.64 -8.01
N LEU A 78 -1.16 6.25 -6.77
CA LEU A 78 -2.00 5.10 -6.44
C LEU A 78 -3.33 5.60 -5.85
N LYS A 79 -4.33 5.78 -6.72
CA LYS A 79 -5.73 6.06 -6.34
C LYS A 79 -6.58 4.87 -6.73
N ASP A 80 -7.44 4.44 -5.83
CA ASP A 80 -8.29 3.26 -5.99
C ASP A 80 -9.63 3.57 -6.70
N ASP A 81 -9.57 4.46 -7.70
CA ASP A 81 -10.70 4.86 -8.54
C ASP A 81 -10.74 4.12 -9.91
N GLY A 82 -9.82 3.19 -10.13
CA GLY A 82 -9.73 2.37 -11.34
C GLY A 82 -9.23 3.10 -12.59
N LYS A 83 -8.75 4.34 -12.45
CA LYS A 83 -8.20 5.11 -13.56
C LYS A 83 -6.70 4.91 -13.70
N ASP A 84 -6.21 5.04 -14.94
CA ASP A 84 -4.78 5.07 -15.21
C ASP A 84 -4.17 6.41 -14.82
N TYR A 85 -3.09 6.37 -14.04
CA TYR A 85 -2.29 7.53 -13.66
C TYR A 85 -0.88 7.40 -14.21
N PRO A 86 -0.26 8.51 -14.69
CA PRO A 86 1.09 8.46 -15.22
C PRO A 86 2.10 8.14 -14.11
N THR A 87 3.17 7.45 -14.48
CA THR A 87 4.36 7.25 -13.65
C THR A 87 5.33 8.44 -13.83
N MET A 88 6.28 8.59 -12.92
CA MET A 88 7.25 9.67 -12.90
C MET A 88 8.67 9.12 -12.74
N GLY A 89 9.61 9.70 -13.48
CA GLY A 89 11.02 9.30 -13.41
C GLY A 89 11.29 7.95 -14.09
N ALA A 90 12.49 7.41 -13.86
CA ALA A 90 12.93 6.14 -14.45
C ALA A 90 12.44 4.96 -13.60
N ILE A 91 11.17 4.59 -13.76
CA ILE A 91 10.60 3.45 -13.05
C ILE A 91 11.24 2.12 -13.53
N PRO A 92 11.65 1.22 -12.62
CA PRO A 92 12.42 0.02 -12.99
C PRO A 92 11.73 -0.92 -13.98
N ASN A 93 10.40 -1.05 -13.92
CA ASN A 93 9.63 -1.89 -14.85
C ASN A 93 9.33 -1.20 -16.19
N GLY A 94 9.76 0.06 -16.37
CA GLY A 94 9.53 0.85 -17.59
C GLY A 94 8.07 1.23 -17.84
N ALA A 95 7.19 1.07 -16.85
CA ALA A 95 5.77 1.41 -17.01
C ALA A 95 5.56 2.92 -17.17
N GLN A 96 4.54 3.29 -17.95
CA GLN A 96 4.12 4.67 -18.17
C GLN A 96 2.86 5.03 -17.39
N THR A 97 2.02 4.04 -17.07
CA THR A 97 0.80 4.25 -16.29
C THR A 97 0.60 3.15 -15.25
N VAL A 98 -0.23 3.46 -14.26
CA VAL A 98 -0.68 2.53 -13.23
C VAL A 98 -2.15 2.77 -12.90
N ALA A 99 -2.92 1.69 -12.80
CA ALA A 99 -4.29 1.68 -12.29
C ALA A 99 -4.37 0.86 -11.00
N VAL A 100 -5.19 1.29 -10.04
CA VAL A 100 -5.28 0.65 -8.72
C VAL A 100 -6.69 0.19 -8.42
N LYS A 101 -6.78 -0.98 -7.80
CA LYS A 101 -7.98 -1.55 -7.21
C LYS A 101 -7.75 -1.86 -5.74
N ARG A 102 -8.64 -1.38 -4.86
CA ARG A 102 -8.64 -1.75 -3.45
C ARG A 102 -9.29 -3.12 -3.28
N LEU A 103 -8.59 -4.02 -2.63
CA LEU A 103 -9.08 -5.38 -2.35
C LEU A 103 -9.62 -5.51 -0.92
N SER A 104 -9.06 -4.72 0.02
CA SER A 104 -9.51 -4.60 1.40
C SER A 104 -8.96 -3.31 2.02
N PRO A 105 -9.36 -2.89 3.23
CA PRO A 105 -8.83 -1.66 3.85
C PRO A 105 -7.30 -1.57 3.89
N ASN A 106 -6.60 -2.70 4.03
CA ASN A 106 -5.15 -2.78 4.13
C ASN A 106 -4.49 -3.51 2.94
N LYS A 107 -5.21 -3.69 1.82
CA LYS A 107 -4.69 -4.40 0.65
C LYS A 107 -5.17 -3.76 -0.65
N ILE A 108 -4.22 -3.45 -1.54
CA ILE A 108 -4.51 -2.95 -2.89
C ILE A 108 -3.73 -3.77 -3.92
N GLU A 109 -4.23 -3.73 -5.16
CA GLU A 109 -3.58 -4.26 -6.35
C GLU A 109 -3.34 -3.12 -7.32
N ALA A 110 -2.11 -2.99 -7.81
CA ALA A 110 -1.72 -2.01 -8.82
C ALA A 110 -1.29 -2.73 -10.09
N ASN A 111 -1.88 -2.34 -11.22
CA ASN A 111 -1.57 -2.86 -12.54
C ASN A 111 -0.79 -1.80 -13.33
N PHE A 112 0.45 -2.09 -13.65
CA PHE A 112 1.34 -1.21 -14.39
C PHE A 112 1.32 -1.55 -15.88
N THR A 113 1.28 -0.52 -16.71
CA THR A 113 1.19 -0.65 -18.18
C THR A 113 2.40 -0.01 -18.84
N ARG A 114 3.00 -0.72 -19.79
CA ARG A 114 4.10 -0.27 -20.64
C ARG A 114 3.72 -0.47 -22.10
N ASP A 115 3.80 0.61 -22.91
CA ASP A 115 3.45 0.62 -24.35
C ASP A 115 2.04 0.05 -24.61
N GLY A 116 1.07 0.44 -23.76
CA GLY A 116 -0.32 -0.01 -23.82
C GLY A 116 -0.54 -1.48 -23.44
N LYS A 117 0.49 -2.19 -22.93
CA LYS A 117 0.42 -3.60 -22.53
C LYS A 117 0.70 -3.75 -21.05
N HIS A 118 0.08 -4.74 -20.43
CA HIS A 118 0.37 -5.10 -19.04
C HIS A 118 1.86 -5.43 -18.87
N ALA A 119 2.50 -4.78 -17.89
CA ALA A 119 3.91 -4.94 -17.57
C ALA A 119 4.14 -5.60 -16.21
N GLU A 120 3.35 -5.22 -15.20
CA GLU A 120 3.50 -5.70 -13.82
C GLU A 120 2.18 -5.62 -13.08
N THR A 121 1.91 -6.61 -12.24
CA THR A 121 0.91 -6.52 -11.15
C THR A 121 1.64 -6.51 -9.83
N ALA A 122 1.39 -5.51 -8.99
CA ALA A 122 1.92 -5.40 -7.65
C ALA A 122 0.79 -5.42 -6.62
N THR A 123 0.85 -6.35 -5.67
CA THR A 123 -0.06 -6.42 -4.53
C THR A 123 0.61 -5.83 -3.30
N PHE A 124 0.01 -4.81 -2.74
CA PHE A 124 0.46 -4.11 -1.52
C PHE A 124 -0.40 -4.56 -0.35
N SER A 125 0.22 -4.89 0.78
CA SER A 125 -0.48 -5.31 1.99
C SER A 125 0.18 -4.72 3.22
N VAL A 126 -0.57 -3.94 4.00
CA VAL A 126 -0.11 -3.38 5.28
C VAL A 126 -0.53 -4.33 6.41
N SER A 127 0.38 -4.58 7.35
CA SER A 127 0.12 -5.38 8.55
C SER A 127 -0.97 -4.74 9.43
N LYS A 128 -1.63 -5.54 10.28
CA LYS A 128 -2.71 -5.06 11.16
C LYS A 128 -2.29 -3.95 12.12
N ASP A 129 -1.03 -3.96 12.55
CA ASP A 129 -0.43 -2.93 13.42
C ASP A 129 0.06 -1.69 12.65
N GLY A 130 -0.07 -1.69 11.31
CA GLY A 130 0.32 -0.58 10.45
C GLY A 130 1.82 -0.36 10.29
N LYS A 131 2.67 -1.31 10.73
CA LYS A 131 4.14 -1.12 10.81
C LYS A 131 4.92 -1.74 9.66
N VAL A 132 4.34 -2.72 8.97
CA VAL A 132 4.98 -3.44 7.87
C VAL A 132 4.14 -3.35 6.62
N LEU A 133 4.77 -2.96 5.51
CA LEU A 133 4.19 -3.02 4.17
C LEU A 133 4.91 -4.12 3.38
N ASN A 134 4.15 -5.11 2.92
CA ASN A 134 4.63 -6.15 2.02
C ASN A 134 4.14 -5.84 0.60
N ILE A 135 5.03 -5.98 -0.39
CA ILE A 135 4.69 -5.81 -1.80
C ILE A 135 5.13 -7.06 -2.55
N LEU A 136 4.18 -7.72 -3.19
CA LEU A 136 4.45 -8.79 -4.15
C LEU A 136 4.24 -8.24 -5.56
N ALA A 137 5.32 -8.10 -6.32
CA ALA A 137 5.32 -7.63 -7.69
C ALA A 137 5.67 -8.77 -8.65
N LYS A 138 4.85 -8.96 -9.68
CA LYS A 138 5.06 -9.94 -10.75
C LYS A 138 4.89 -9.26 -12.10
N GLY A 139 5.84 -9.44 -12.98
CA GLY A 139 5.79 -8.79 -14.28
C GLY A 139 6.81 -9.32 -15.26
N THR A 140 7.08 -8.51 -16.29
CA THR A 140 8.09 -8.80 -17.31
C THR A 140 9.13 -7.69 -17.36
N SER A 141 10.39 -8.08 -17.42
CA SER A 141 11.54 -7.19 -17.54
C SER A 141 11.43 -6.32 -18.81
N PRO A 142 11.68 -5.00 -18.69
CA PRO A 142 11.69 -4.13 -19.87
C PRO A 142 12.89 -4.37 -20.80
N THR A 143 13.93 -5.05 -20.31
CA THR A 143 15.20 -5.24 -21.02
C THR A 143 15.18 -6.50 -21.90
N ASP A 144 14.69 -7.61 -21.38
CA ASP A 144 14.75 -8.92 -22.04
C ASP A 144 13.41 -9.66 -22.11
N GLY A 145 12.33 -9.04 -21.61
CA GLY A 145 10.98 -9.60 -21.63
C GLY A 145 10.77 -10.81 -20.71
N LYS A 146 11.79 -11.19 -19.92
CA LYS A 146 11.67 -12.33 -19.01
C LYS A 146 10.79 -12.01 -17.79
N PRO A 147 10.10 -13.02 -17.24
CA PRO A 147 9.31 -12.83 -16.05
C PRO A 147 10.20 -12.53 -14.82
N PHE A 148 9.67 -11.72 -13.90
CA PHE A 148 10.27 -11.50 -12.60
C PHE A 148 9.22 -11.65 -11.49
N THR A 149 9.69 -11.94 -10.29
CA THR A 149 8.88 -11.93 -9.06
C THR A 149 9.69 -11.31 -7.94
N ASN A 150 9.21 -10.18 -7.41
CA ASN A 150 9.83 -9.49 -6.28
C ASN A 150 8.88 -9.52 -5.10
N MET A 151 9.38 -9.93 -3.94
CA MET A 151 8.67 -9.83 -2.67
C MET A 151 9.48 -8.89 -1.78
N THR A 152 8.93 -7.70 -1.50
CA THR A 152 9.65 -6.68 -0.73
C THR A 152 8.94 -6.38 0.58
N VAL A 153 9.74 -6.17 1.62
CA VAL A 153 9.31 -5.85 2.97
C VAL A 153 9.76 -4.44 3.31
N TRP A 154 8.85 -3.63 3.80
CA TRP A 154 9.08 -2.23 4.13
C TRP A 154 8.63 -1.97 5.56
N GLU A 155 9.43 -1.23 6.31
CA GLU A 155 9.15 -0.88 7.70
C GLU A 155 8.77 0.60 7.79
N LYS A 156 7.68 0.89 8.51
CA LYS A 156 7.20 2.26 8.72
C LYS A 156 8.19 3.04 9.59
N GLN A 157 8.44 4.30 9.21
CA GLN A 157 9.35 5.20 9.92
C GLN A 157 8.58 6.17 10.82
#